data_5b948c5330dce1239d8ac36226d893a2
#
_entry.id   5b948c5330dce1239d8ac36226d893a2
#
_cell.length_a   1.000
_cell.length_b   1.000
_cell.length_c   1.000
_cell.angle_alpha   90.00
_cell.angle_beta   90.00
_cell.angle_gamma   90.00
#
_symmetry.space_group_name_H-M   'P 1'
#
loop_
_entity.id
_entity.type
_entity.pdbx_description
1 polymer ?
#
loop_
_entity_poly.entity_id
_entity_poly.type
_entity_poly.pdbx_seq_one_letter_code
_entity_poly.pdbx_strand_id
1 'polypeptide(L)'
;MSSAEIDHAVRSQLDGHGSIYDLDEKRMRALNPDLILPQELCDVCAVSYKTVERAARMFETDVRVVSLEPNTISDIFMNIRTVGELTGRAAEAERVVAGLDARLKRVILTLREPFRRLARTTG
;
A
#
# COMPACT_ATOMS: atom_id res chain seq x y z
N MET A 1 -12.82 -26.29 -3.49
CA MET A 1 -11.34 -26.42 -3.41
C MET A 1 -10.95 -26.70 -1.97
N SER A 2 -10.19 -27.75 -1.73
CA SER A 2 -9.60 -28.04 -0.42
C SER A 2 -8.42 -27.09 -0.14
N SER A 3 -8.03 -26.93 1.13
CA SER A 3 -6.85 -26.12 1.49
C SER A 3 -5.57 -26.58 0.80
N ALA A 4 -5.43 -27.90 0.56
CA ALA A 4 -4.28 -28.48 -0.15
C ALA A 4 -4.25 -28.10 -1.64
N GLU A 5 -5.42 -28.06 -2.29
CA GLU A 5 -5.53 -27.62 -3.70
C GLU A 5 -5.23 -26.13 -3.85
N ILE A 6 -5.66 -25.31 -2.88
CA ILE A 6 -5.34 -23.88 -2.85
C ILE A 6 -3.83 -23.67 -2.66
N ASP A 7 -3.23 -24.35 -1.68
CA ASP A 7 -1.78 -24.26 -1.41
C ASP A 7 -0.96 -24.70 -2.62
N HIS A 8 -1.33 -25.79 -3.28
CA HIS A 8 -0.68 -26.28 -4.49
C HIS A 8 -0.80 -25.27 -5.65
N ALA A 9 -1.99 -24.68 -5.86
CA ALA A 9 -2.21 -23.68 -6.91
C ALA A 9 -1.37 -22.40 -6.67
N VAL A 10 -1.32 -21.93 -5.42
CA VAL A 10 -0.48 -20.78 -5.03
C VAL A 10 1.00 -21.06 -5.27
N ARG A 11 1.51 -22.21 -4.82
CA ARG A 11 2.92 -22.59 -5.00
C ARG A 11 3.29 -22.73 -6.48
N SER A 12 2.44 -23.38 -7.27
CA SER A 12 2.72 -23.56 -8.71
C SER A 12 2.76 -22.21 -9.47
N GLN A 13 2.01 -21.22 -9.03
CA GLN A 13 2.00 -19.88 -9.61
C GLN A 13 3.23 -19.07 -9.18
N LEU A 14 3.69 -19.25 -7.93
CA LEU A 14 4.90 -18.62 -7.40
C LEU A 14 6.19 -19.14 -8.06
N ASP A 15 6.28 -20.42 -8.36
CA ASP A 15 7.45 -21.05 -8.99
C ASP A 15 7.77 -20.49 -10.39
N GLY A 16 6.78 -19.86 -11.07
CA GLY A 16 6.97 -19.28 -12.39
C GLY A 16 7.14 -17.75 -12.45
N HIS A 17 6.54 -17.01 -11.53
CA HIS A 17 6.36 -15.55 -11.68
C HIS A 17 6.74 -14.72 -10.45
N GLY A 18 7.05 -15.33 -9.31
CA GLY A 18 7.38 -14.63 -8.06
C GLY A 18 6.20 -13.88 -7.40
N SER A 19 5.00 -13.97 -7.97
CA SER A 19 3.76 -13.36 -7.47
C SER A 19 2.56 -14.19 -7.91
N ILE A 20 1.47 -14.18 -7.14
CA ILE A 20 0.17 -14.77 -7.52
C ILE A 20 -0.63 -13.88 -8.47
N TYR A 21 -0.16 -12.68 -8.75
CA TYR A 21 -0.81 -11.72 -9.63
C TYR A 21 0.03 -11.47 -10.87
N ASP A 22 -0.62 -11.47 -12.03
CA ASP A 22 -0.03 -11.11 -13.31
C ASP A 22 -0.32 -9.65 -13.65
N LEU A 23 0.65 -9.00 -14.31
CA LEU A 23 0.48 -7.65 -14.83
C LEU A 23 -0.09 -7.71 -16.25
N ASP A 24 -1.27 -7.12 -16.46
CA ASP A 24 -1.83 -6.92 -17.80
C ASP A 24 -1.11 -5.76 -18.51
N GLU A 25 0.04 -6.06 -19.09
CA GLU A 25 0.88 -5.08 -19.80
C GLU A 25 0.14 -4.43 -20.97
N LYS A 26 -0.74 -5.16 -21.67
CA LYS A 26 -1.51 -4.64 -22.78
C LYS A 26 -2.46 -3.54 -22.32
N ARG A 27 -3.17 -3.79 -21.22
CA ARG A 27 -4.08 -2.82 -20.62
C ARG A 27 -3.32 -1.63 -20.03
N MET A 28 -2.20 -1.87 -19.39
CA MET A 28 -1.34 -0.83 -18.85
C MET A 28 -0.84 0.11 -19.97
N ARG A 29 -0.39 -0.44 -21.10
CA ARG A 29 -0.02 0.36 -22.28
C ARG A 29 -1.20 1.16 -22.86
N ALA A 30 -2.39 0.56 -22.95
CA ALA A 30 -3.57 1.25 -23.46
C ALA A 30 -4.00 2.44 -22.58
N LEU A 31 -3.72 2.39 -21.27
CA LEU A 31 -3.96 3.49 -20.33
C LEU A 31 -2.96 4.64 -20.47
N ASN A 32 -1.78 4.37 -21.01
CA ASN A 32 -0.68 5.33 -21.17
C ASN A 32 -0.45 6.21 -19.92
N PRO A 33 -0.15 5.60 -18.75
CA PRO A 33 -0.02 6.35 -17.50
C PRO A 33 1.24 7.21 -17.49
N ASP A 34 1.19 8.34 -16.81
CA ASP A 34 2.35 9.19 -16.48
C ASP A 34 2.90 8.88 -15.08
N LEU A 35 2.09 8.24 -14.22
CA LEU A 35 2.44 7.83 -12.86
C LEU A 35 1.91 6.41 -12.57
N ILE A 36 2.78 5.57 -12.00
CA ILE A 36 2.42 4.24 -11.49
C ILE A 36 2.83 4.14 -10.03
N LEU A 37 1.88 3.72 -9.17
CA LEU A 37 2.08 3.57 -7.73
C LEU A 37 1.94 2.08 -7.34
N PRO A 38 3.00 1.28 -7.44
CA PRO A 38 3.01 -0.09 -6.95
C PRO A 38 3.15 -0.13 -5.43
N GLN A 39 2.93 -1.32 -4.86
CA GLN A 39 3.13 -1.61 -3.46
C GLN A 39 3.95 -2.90 -3.32
N GLU A 40 5.10 -2.85 -2.67
CA GLU A 40 6.02 -3.98 -2.51
C GLU A 40 6.08 -4.45 -1.04
N LEU A 41 4.92 -4.56 -0.38
CA LEU A 41 4.84 -5.02 1.01
C LEU A 41 4.97 -6.54 1.19
N CYS A 42 4.81 -7.30 0.12
CA CYS A 42 4.81 -8.75 0.16
C CYS A 42 5.15 -9.29 -1.22
N ASP A 43 6.19 -10.11 -1.32
CA ASP A 43 6.61 -10.74 -2.58
C ASP A 43 5.51 -11.59 -3.23
N VAL A 44 4.52 -12.03 -2.44
CA VAL A 44 3.43 -12.92 -2.86
C VAL A 44 2.13 -12.17 -3.14
N CYS A 45 1.91 -11.02 -2.48
CA CYS A 45 0.59 -10.37 -2.41
C CYS A 45 0.36 -9.30 -3.48
N ALA A 46 1.40 -8.89 -4.20
CA ALA A 46 1.32 -7.88 -5.25
C ALA A 46 2.28 -8.20 -6.40
N VAL A 47 2.05 -7.59 -7.56
CA VAL A 47 3.03 -7.62 -8.66
C VAL A 47 4.30 -6.91 -8.19
N SER A 48 5.46 -7.58 -8.31
CA SER A 48 6.71 -7.03 -7.82
C SER A 48 7.04 -5.69 -8.49
N TYR A 49 7.65 -4.76 -7.72
CA TYR A 49 8.12 -3.47 -8.23
C TYR A 49 8.98 -3.63 -9.50
N LYS A 50 9.88 -4.63 -9.51
CA LYS A 50 10.75 -4.93 -10.66
C LYS A 50 9.98 -5.29 -11.93
N THR A 51 8.85 -5.99 -11.79
CA THR A 51 7.98 -6.33 -12.93
C THR A 51 7.27 -5.08 -13.45
N VAL A 52 6.75 -4.24 -12.55
CA VAL A 52 6.10 -2.97 -12.91
C VAL A 52 7.12 -2.02 -13.56
N GLU A 53 8.31 -1.87 -12.98
CA GLU A 53 9.39 -1.02 -13.52
C GLU A 53 9.83 -1.49 -14.90
N ARG A 54 9.99 -2.82 -15.11
CA ARG A 54 10.32 -3.37 -16.42
C ARG A 54 9.25 -3.07 -17.47
N ALA A 55 7.99 -3.25 -17.11
CA ALA A 55 6.88 -2.92 -17.99
C ALA A 55 6.81 -1.40 -18.26
N ALA A 56 7.07 -0.56 -17.26
CA ALA A 56 7.10 0.90 -17.43
C ALA A 56 8.20 1.36 -18.40
N ARG A 57 9.36 0.71 -18.42
CA ARG A 57 10.45 1.00 -19.40
C ARG A 57 10.08 0.71 -20.86
N MET A 58 8.99 0.02 -21.11
CA MET A 58 8.49 -0.25 -22.46
C MET A 58 7.59 0.86 -23.01
N PHE A 59 7.31 1.90 -22.22
CA PHE A 59 6.56 3.07 -22.68
C PHE A 59 7.49 4.03 -23.45
N GLU A 60 6.93 4.72 -24.42
CA GLU A 60 7.65 5.75 -25.16
C GLU A 60 7.76 7.06 -24.36
N THR A 61 6.96 7.20 -23.30
CA THR A 61 6.94 8.36 -22.40
C THR A 61 7.69 8.05 -21.11
N ASP A 62 8.22 9.07 -20.47
CA ASP A 62 8.90 8.98 -19.16
C ASP A 62 7.87 8.76 -18.05
N VAL A 63 7.58 7.48 -17.77
CA VAL A 63 6.61 7.06 -16.75
C VAL A 63 7.28 7.06 -15.38
N ARG A 64 6.72 7.81 -14.43
CA ARG A 64 7.17 7.84 -13.06
C ARG A 64 6.64 6.64 -12.28
N VAL A 65 7.52 5.82 -11.72
CA VAL A 65 7.17 4.68 -10.87
C VAL A 65 7.62 4.98 -9.44
N VAL A 66 6.69 4.98 -8.48
CA VAL A 66 6.96 5.27 -7.08
C VAL A 66 6.31 4.19 -6.20
N SER A 67 7.13 3.36 -5.53
CA SER A 67 6.63 2.33 -4.62
C SER A 67 6.13 2.93 -3.30
N LEU A 68 5.03 2.40 -2.77
CA LEU A 68 4.44 2.78 -1.49
C LEU A 68 4.53 1.59 -0.52
N GLU A 69 5.42 1.68 0.47
CA GLU A 69 5.76 0.58 1.39
C GLU A 69 5.57 1.01 2.86
N PRO A 70 4.32 1.24 3.32
CA PRO A 70 4.10 1.64 4.69
C PRO A 70 4.25 0.46 5.64
N ASN A 71 5.09 0.61 6.66
CA ASN A 71 5.27 -0.35 7.76
C ASN A 71 4.60 0.12 9.05
N THR A 72 4.34 1.42 9.17
CA THR A 72 3.72 2.06 10.33
C THR A 72 2.54 2.94 9.91
N ILE A 73 1.71 3.35 10.88
CA ILE A 73 0.64 4.34 10.65
C ILE A 73 1.22 5.67 10.16
N SER A 74 2.38 6.06 10.68
CA SER A 74 3.08 7.26 10.22
C SER A 74 3.49 7.16 8.76
N ASP A 75 3.94 5.99 8.30
CA ASP A 75 4.28 5.76 6.89
C ASP A 75 3.04 5.83 5.99
N ILE A 76 1.88 5.34 6.47
CA ILE A 76 0.60 5.50 5.75
C ILE A 76 0.29 7.00 5.56
N PHE A 77 0.47 7.81 6.60
CA PHE A 77 0.27 9.26 6.50
C PHE A 77 1.26 9.92 5.53
N MET A 78 2.52 9.48 5.56
CA MET A 78 3.52 9.92 4.58
C MET A 78 3.14 9.53 3.15
N ASN A 79 2.71 8.29 2.93
CA ASN A 79 2.28 7.82 1.62
C ASN A 79 1.10 8.64 1.07
N ILE A 80 0.12 8.98 1.91
CA ILE A 80 -1.00 9.85 1.51
C ILE A 80 -0.48 11.23 1.05
N ARG A 81 0.49 11.81 1.75
CA ARG A 81 1.12 13.08 1.36
C ARG A 81 1.88 12.95 0.04
N THR A 82 2.69 11.90 -0.09
CA THR A 82 3.43 11.60 -1.33
C THR A 82 2.49 11.49 -2.54
N VAL A 83 1.39 10.74 -2.40
CA VAL A 83 0.37 10.66 -3.47
C VAL A 83 -0.23 12.03 -3.77
N GLY A 84 -0.54 12.81 -2.72
CA GLY A 84 -1.06 14.17 -2.89
C GLY A 84 -0.10 15.09 -3.65
N GLU A 85 1.18 15.04 -3.35
CA GLU A 85 2.22 15.80 -4.05
C GLU A 85 2.36 15.36 -5.52
N LEU A 86 2.47 14.05 -5.75
CA LEU A 86 2.64 13.47 -7.09
C LEU A 86 1.46 13.74 -8.02
N THR A 87 0.25 13.90 -7.47
CA THR A 87 -0.99 14.14 -8.23
C THR A 87 -1.45 15.60 -8.21
N GLY A 88 -0.67 16.52 -7.60
CA GLY A 88 -1.05 17.93 -7.46
C GLY A 88 -2.21 18.16 -6.48
N ARG A 89 -2.42 17.26 -5.53
CA ARG A 89 -3.50 17.28 -4.52
C ARG A 89 -2.98 17.37 -3.07
N ALA A 90 -1.86 18.05 -2.85
CA ALA A 90 -1.21 18.14 -1.54
C ALA A 90 -2.15 18.69 -0.44
N ALA A 91 -2.96 19.71 -0.73
CA ALA A 91 -3.90 20.28 0.24
C ALA A 91 -5.01 19.29 0.65
N GLU A 92 -5.45 18.45 -0.27
CA GLU A 92 -6.44 17.39 0.01
C GLU A 92 -5.82 16.28 0.85
N ALA A 93 -4.59 15.89 0.55
CA ALA A 93 -3.84 14.91 1.32
C ALA A 93 -3.65 15.35 2.77
N GLU A 94 -3.29 16.61 3.02
CA GLU A 94 -3.16 17.15 4.38
C GLU A 94 -4.50 17.14 5.14
N ARG A 95 -5.61 17.46 4.48
CA ARG A 95 -6.94 17.38 5.12
C ARG A 95 -7.30 15.94 5.51
N VAL A 96 -7.01 14.97 4.64
CA VAL A 96 -7.23 13.55 4.91
C VAL A 96 -6.39 13.10 6.09
N VAL A 97 -5.08 13.40 6.09
CA VAL A 97 -4.16 13.03 7.17
C VAL A 97 -4.58 13.65 8.50
N ALA A 98 -4.94 14.93 8.52
CA ALA A 98 -5.42 15.60 9.74
C ALA A 98 -6.69 14.92 10.30
N GLY A 99 -7.62 14.52 9.43
CA GLY A 99 -8.84 13.81 9.83
C GLY A 99 -8.54 12.42 10.41
N LEU A 100 -7.63 11.67 9.79
CA LEU A 100 -7.22 10.34 10.26
C LEU A 100 -6.47 10.43 11.59
N ASP A 101 -5.54 11.37 11.73
CA ASP A 101 -4.79 11.61 12.97
C ASP A 101 -5.70 11.98 14.14
N ALA A 102 -6.70 12.86 13.91
CA ALA A 102 -7.69 13.21 14.91
C ALA A 102 -8.55 12.01 15.36
N ARG A 103 -8.90 11.11 14.44
CA ARG A 103 -9.62 9.87 14.76
C ARG A 103 -8.75 8.91 15.57
N LEU A 104 -7.48 8.74 15.19
CA LEU A 104 -6.51 7.90 15.90
C LEU A 104 -6.30 8.42 17.34
N LYS A 105 -6.09 9.72 17.51
CA LYS A 105 -5.96 10.35 18.84
C LYS A 105 -7.17 10.11 19.74
N ARG A 106 -8.39 10.19 19.19
CA ARG A 106 -9.60 9.85 19.96
C ARG A 106 -9.59 8.42 20.47
N VAL A 107 -9.27 7.45 19.61
CA VAL A 107 -9.18 6.03 20.00
C VAL A 107 -8.15 5.83 21.11
N ILE A 108 -6.95 6.41 20.97
CA ILE A 108 -5.88 6.33 21.96
C ILE A 108 -6.35 6.90 23.32
N LEU A 109 -7.02 8.06 23.31
CA LEU A 109 -7.54 8.68 24.54
C LEU A 109 -8.61 7.80 25.20
N THR A 110 -9.53 7.26 24.41
CA THR A 110 -10.58 6.36 24.91
C THR A 110 -10.01 5.10 25.55
N LEU A 111 -8.95 4.53 24.97
CA LEU A 111 -8.28 3.33 25.50
C LEU A 111 -7.46 3.63 26.76
N ARG A 112 -6.92 4.84 26.93
CA ARG A 112 -6.14 5.23 28.14
C ARG A 112 -6.99 5.40 29.38
N GLU A 113 -8.25 5.79 29.25
CA GLU A 113 -9.17 6.02 30.39
C GLU A 113 -9.36 4.78 31.28
N PRO A 114 -9.66 3.57 30.77
CA PRO A 114 -9.80 2.38 31.60
C PRO A 114 -8.52 2.02 32.38
N PHE A 115 -7.37 2.17 31.73
CA PHE A 115 -6.07 1.87 32.39
C PHE A 115 -5.74 2.87 33.49
N ARG A 116 -6.10 4.14 33.37
CA ARG A 116 -5.95 5.14 34.43
C ARG A 116 -6.85 4.85 35.64
N ARG A 117 -8.06 4.33 35.42
CA ARG A 117 -8.96 3.93 36.51
C ARG A 117 -8.42 2.73 37.29
N LEU A 118 -7.95 1.70 36.59
CA LEU A 118 -7.33 0.51 37.20
C LEU A 118 -6.10 0.87 38.06
N ALA A 119 -5.22 1.75 37.59
CA ALA A 119 -4.06 2.19 38.34
C ALA A 119 -4.39 2.99 39.61
N ARG A 120 -5.57 3.60 39.72
CA ARG A 120 -6.04 4.33 40.91
C ARG A 120 -6.73 3.45 41.94
N THR A 121 -7.16 2.23 41.58
CA THR A 121 -7.88 1.31 42.46
C THR A 121 -6.93 0.32 43.16
N THR A 122 -5.67 0.26 42.75
CA THR A 122 -4.62 -0.63 43.29
C THR A 122 -3.62 0.10 44.21
N GLY A 123 -3.86 1.33 44.62
CA GLY A 123 -3.13 2.10 45.63
C GLY A 123 -4.03 2.42 46.80
#